data_c5269d7139cd172421dff2304d4b8bb5
#
_entry.id   c5269d7139cd172421dff2304d4b8bb5
#
_cell.length_a   1.000
_cell.length_b   1.000
_cell.length_c   1.000
_cell.angle_alpha   90.00
_cell.angle_beta   90.00
_cell.angle_gamma   90.00
#
_symmetry.space_group_name_H-M   'P 1'
#
loop_
_entity.id
_entity.type
_entity.pdbx_description
1 polymer ?
#
loop_
_entity_poly.entity_id
_entity_poly.type
_entity_poly.pdbx_seq_one_letter_code
_entity_poly.pdbx_strand_id
1 'polypeptide(L)' 'GEGILVERWDRRGKVLLPDLALEPTVHLRGDVQLNDRLTVEVVDVELPTLRATFRTV' A
#
# COMPACT_ATOMS: atom_id res chain seq x y z
N GLY A 1 2.83 8.19 2.44
CA GLY A 1 3.96 8.19 1.52
C GLY A 1 3.58 7.77 0.11
N GLU A 2 4.48 7.99 -0.79
CA GLU A 2 4.31 7.56 -2.17
C GLU A 2 4.80 6.13 -2.34
N GLY A 3 4.04 5.35 -3.09
CA GLY A 3 4.39 3.99 -3.40
C GLY A 3 4.12 3.65 -4.85
N ILE A 4 4.57 2.47 -5.24
CA ILE A 4 4.41 1.96 -6.59
C ILE A 4 3.68 0.63 -6.50
N LEU A 5 2.62 0.46 -7.29
CA LEU A 5 1.89 -0.80 -7.33
C LEU A 5 2.73 -1.85 -8.03
N VAL A 6 3.11 -2.90 -7.31
CA VAL A 6 3.98 -3.97 -7.83
C VAL A 6 3.24 -5.28 -8.10
N GLU A 7 2.12 -5.51 -7.42
CA GLU A 7 1.25 -6.66 -7.68
C GLU A 7 -0.20 -6.26 -7.51
N ARG A 8 -1.08 -6.93 -8.22
CA ARG A 8 -2.51 -6.68 -8.11
C ARG A 8 -3.30 -7.98 -8.10
N TRP A 9 -4.26 -8.09 -7.17
CA TRP A 9 -5.21 -9.19 -7.07
C TRP A 9 -6.60 -8.62 -6.95
N ASP A 10 -7.37 -8.65 -8.01
CA ASP A 10 -8.72 -8.14 -8.00
C ASP A 10 -8.74 -6.69 -7.47
N ARG A 11 -9.25 -6.44 -6.27
CA ARG A 11 -9.35 -5.10 -5.69
C ARG A 11 -8.26 -4.79 -4.68
N ARG A 12 -7.28 -5.66 -4.55
CA ARG A 12 -6.14 -5.44 -3.65
C ARG A 12 -4.87 -5.37 -4.44
N GLY A 13 -3.88 -4.77 -3.85
CA GLY A 13 -2.58 -4.71 -4.47
C GLY A 13 -1.48 -4.56 -3.45
N LYS A 14 -0.30 -4.99 -3.83
CA LYS A 14 0.91 -4.77 -3.05
C LYS A 14 1.59 -3.52 -3.56
N VAL A 15 1.84 -2.59 -2.66
CA VAL A 15 2.47 -1.31 -2.97
C VAL A 15 3.84 -1.26 -2.33
N LEU A 16 4.86 -1.00 -3.14
CA LEU A 16 6.20 -0.80 -2.61
C LEU A 16 6.34 0.63 -2.12
N LEU A 17 6.74 0.79 -0.87
CA LEU A 17 7.03 2.09 -0.27
C LEU A 17 8.55 2.19 -0.06
N PRO A 18 9.29 2.76 -1.04
CA PRO A 18 10.74 2.75 -0.99
C PRO A 18 11.32 3.43 0.24
N ASP A 19 10.71 4.54 0.66
CA ASP A 19 11.21 5.31 1.80
C ASP A 19 11.14 4.55 3.11
N LEU A 20 10.23 3.58 3.21
CA LEU A 20 10.03 2.79 4.41
C LEU A 20 10.49 1.34 4.24
N ALA A 21 10.91 0.96 3.05
CA ALA A 21 11.27 -0.42 2.70
C ALA A 21 10.17 -1.41 3.07
N LEU A 22 8.91 -1.03 2.83
CA LEU A 22 7.73 -1.84 3.14
C LEU A 22 6.95 -2.13 1.86
N GLU A 23 6.25 -3.25 1.88
CA GLU A 23 5.39 -3.66 0.77
C GLU A 23 4.00 -4.05 1.29
N PRO A 24 3.23 -3.08 1.82
CA PRO A 24 1.91 -3.40 2.34
C PRO A 24 0.93 -3.79 1.23
N THR A 25 -0.05 -4.61 1.62
CA THR A 25 -1.19 -4.89 0.77
C THR A 25 -2.30 -3.90 1.12
N VAL A 26 -2.84 -3.25 0.11
CA VAL A 26 -3.87 -2.23 0.29
C VAL A 26 -5.06 -2.49 -0.62
N HIS A 27 -6.21 -1.95 -0.25
CA HIS A 27 -7.36 -1.91 -1.15
C HIS A 27 -7.15 -0.84 -2.21
N LEU A 28 -7.41 -1.21 -3.45
CA LEU A 28 -7.27 -0.29 -4.58
C LEU A 28 -8.62 0.34 -4.91
N ARG A 29 -8.58 1.61 -5.28
CA ARG A 29 -9.76 2.34 -5.75
C ARG A 29 -9.59 2.64 -7.24
N GLY A 30 -10.60 2.33 -8.02
CA GLY A 30 -10.59 2.60 -9.45
C GLY A 30 -9.63 1.70 -10.22
N ASP A 31 -9.29 2.14 -11.40
CA ASP A 31 -8.45 1.38 -12.32
C ASP A 31 -6.98 1.74 -12.13
N VAL A 32 -6.37 1.14 -11.13
CA VAL A 32 -4.95 1.31 -10.88
C VAL A 32 -4.22 0.18 -11.57
N GLN A 33 -3.17 0.50 -12.29
CA GLN A 33 -2.36 -0.47 -13.03
C GLN A 33 -1.01 -0.69 -12.38
N LEU A 34 -0.37 -1.79 -12.73
CA LEU A 34 0.98 -2.07 -12.26
C LEU A 34 1.91 -0.92 -12.65
N ASN A 35 2.83 -0.60 -11.75
CA ASN A 35 3.79 0.50 -11.87
C ASN A 35 3.20 1.91 -11.70
N ASP A 36 1.90 2.02 -11.46
CA ASP A 36 1.30 3.30 -11.14
C ASP A 36 1.80 3.77 -9.77
N ARG A 37 1.96 5.07 -9.63
CA ARG A 37 2.30 5.68 -8.36
C ARG A 37 1.03 5.92 -7.56
N LEU A 38 1.10 5.57 -6.29
CA LEU A 38 -0.02 5.71 -5.37
C LEU A 38 0.42 6.47 -4.13
N THR A 39 -0.47 7.27 -3.60
CA THR A 39 -0.26 7.85 -2.28
C THR A 39 -0.91 6.93 -1.26
N VAL A 40 -0.14 6.53 -0.26
CA VAL A 40 -0.57 5.60 0.77
C VAL A 40 -0.32 6.24 2.11
N GLU A 41 -1.26 6.09 3.03
CA GLU A 41 -1.09 6.59 4.39
C GLU A 41 -1.30 5.49 5.41
N VAL A 42 -0.66 5.62 6.56
CA VAL A 42 -0.84 4.71 7.68
C VAL A 42 -2.16 5.06 8.36
N VAL A 43 -3.03 4.07 8.46
CA VAL A 43 -4.35 4.23 9.10
C VAL A 43 -4.26 3.84 10.57
N ASP A 44 -3.52 2.77 10.86
CA ASP A 44 -3.45 2.23 12.21
C ASP A 44 -2.13 1.47 12.40
N VAL A 45 -1.65 1.45 13.63
CA VAL A 45 -0.47 0.69 14.00
C VAL A 45 -0.80 -0.11 15.25
N GLU A 46 -0.58 -1.43 15.20
CA GLU A 46 -0.77 -2.32 16.34
C GLU A 46 0.55 -2.66 17.00
N LEU A 47 0.59 -2.50 18.32
CA LEU A 47 1.71 -2.91 19.13
C LEU A 47 1.24 -4.03 20.07
N PRO A 48 2.11 -4.99 20.45
CA PRO A 48 3.53 -5.08 20.15
C PRO A 48 3.87 -5.79 18.83
N THR A 49 2.89 -6.18 18.04
CA THR A 49 3.09 -6.93 16.81
C THR A 49 3.69 -6.09 15.68
N LEU A 50 3.72 -4.78 15.84
CA LEU A 50 4.23 -3.83 14.85
C LEU A 50 3.51 -3.96 13.50
N ARG A 51 2.22 -4.24 13.54
CA ARG A 51 1.42 -4.27 12.33
C ARG A 51 0.89 -2.88 12.01
N ALA A 52 1.05 -2.49 10.77
CA ALA A 52 0.52 -1.22 10.30
C ALA A 52 -0.52 -1.48 9.21
N THR A 53 -1.62 -0.75 9.30
CA THR A 53 -2.66 -0.77 8.27
C THR A 53 -2.49 0.45 7.39
N PHE A 54 -2.48 0.24 6.08
CA PHE A 54 -2.30 1.31 5.10
C PHE A 54 -3.54 1.41 4.21
N ARG A 55 -3.75 2.58 3.65
CA ARG A 55 -4.79 2.78 2.65
C ARG A 55 -4.29 3.72 1.57
N THR A 56 -4.84 3.56 0.37
CA THR A 56 -4.58 4.50 -0.72
C THR A 56 -5.41 5.77 -0.52
N VAL A 57 -4.83 6.87 -0.88
CA VAL A 57 -5.49 8.18 -0.78
C VAL A 57 -6.08 8.57 -2.14
#